data_9ac3e3ae7a82e8fbe1889936dac3a780
#
_entry.id   9ac3e3ae7a82e8fbe1889936dac3a780
#
_cell.length_a   1.000
_cell.length_b   1.000
_cell.length_c   1.000
_cell.angle_alpha   90.00
_cell.angle_beta   90.00
_cell.angle_gamma   90.00
#
_symmetry.space_group_name_H-M   'P 1'
#
loop_
_entity.id
_entity.type
_entity.pdbx_description
1 polymer ?
#
loop_
_entity_poly.entity_id
_entity_poly.type
_entity_poly.pdbx_seq_one_letter_code
_entity_poly.pdbx_strand_id
1 'polypeptide(L)'
;MSINWQEILFNFLGGLGLFLYSIKTMGDGLQQAAGDRLRFYIDKYTSNPFFGVLVGIGMTALIQSSSGVTVITVGLVSAGLLTLRQAIGIVMGANIGTTVTSFLIGFKLGNYALPMLFIGAVCLFFTKNRTVNNIGRILFGVGGIFFALNLMSGAMAPLKDLQVFKDYMIELSKNPVLGVFVGTGLTLLIQASSATIWILQNLYAGNLIDLQGALPVLFGDNIGTTITAIIASLGANIAAKRVAGAHVAFNVIGTVVCVIFLVPFTVLIHWFEATLNLAPEMTIAFAHGTFNITNTIVQFPFIGALAYFVTKIIPGEDEVVKYEPLYLDEHFIKQAPSIALGNAKKELLHLGNYAAKAFDLSYKYIIDLDEKVAEKGHKTEEAINTIDEQLTRYLIALSSEALSQKESEVLTNILDSSRDLERIGDHTEALLNLTDYLQRKNVEFSDAALKELEEVYRQTSDFIKDALDSVENNDIEKARSLVERHEAINKIERVLRKTHIKRLNKGECSTQAGVNFIDIISHYTRVSDHAMNLAEKVFAEQI
;
A
#
# COMPACT_ATOMS: atom_id res chain seq x y z
N MET A 1 40.15 10.59 33.45
CA MET A 1 39.16 11.62 33.11
C MET A 1 37.79 11.11 33.53
N SER A 2 37.01 11.90 34.26
CA SER A 2 35.61 11.53 34.53
C SER A 2 34.80 11.63 33.22
N ILE A 3 34.19 10.53 32.82
CA ILE A 3 33.36 10.50 31.64
C ILE A 3 32.06 11.28 31.90
N ASN A 4 31.78 12.28 31.07
CA ASN A 4 30.53 13.03 31.15
C ASN A 4 29.45 12.30 30.33
N TRP A 5 28.74 11.36 30.97
CA TRP A 5 27.69 10.56 30.34
C TRP A 5 26.55 11.39 29.75
N GLN A 6 26.23 12.54 30.36
CA GLN A 6 25.17 13.43 29.88
C GLN A 6 25.56 14.07 28.54
N GLU A 7 26.80 14.53 28.42
CA GLU A 7 27.31 15.12 27.18
C GLU A 7 27.38 14.09 26.03
N ILE A 8 27.87 12.86 26.35
CA ILE A 8 27.86 11.75 25.38
C ILE A 8 26.45 11.47 24.89
N LEU A 9 25.48 11.31 25.81
CA LEU A 9 24.11 10.99 25.47
C LEU A 9 23.47 12.09 24.68
N PHE A 10 23.61 13.36 25.04
CA PHE A 10 22.99 14.48 24.35
C PHE A 10 23.59 14.69 22.96
N ASN A 11 24.91 14.60 22.80
CA ASN A 11 25.54 14.73 21.50
C ASN A 11 25.23 13.54 20.60
N PHE A 12 25.14 12.33 21.13
CA PHE A 12 24.78 11.14 20.37
C PHE A 12 23.31 11.20 19.92
N LEU A 13 22.36 11.44 20.83
CA LEU A 13 20.93 11.51 20.50
C LEU A 13 20.60 12.72 19.61
N GLY A 14 21.22 13.86 19.88
CA GLY A 14 21.07 15.06 19.02
C GLY A 14 21.64 14.82 17.62
N GLY A 15 22.81 14.19 17.54
CA GLY A 15 23.42 13.76 16.29
C GLY A 15 22.55 12.76 15.54
N LEU A 16 22.00 11.77 16.24
CA LEU A 16 21.10 10.78 15.64
C LEU A 16 19.83 11.44 15.08
N GLY A 17 19.21 12.35 15.84
CA GLY A 17 18.04 13.11 15.36
C GLY A 17 18.35 13.91 14.10
N LEU A 18 19.49 14.62 14.08
CA LEU A 18 19.96 15.35 12.92
C LEU A 18 20.26 14.43 11.72
N PHE A 19 20.87 13.28 11.97
CA PHE A 19 21.15 12.27 10.94
C PHE A 19 19.86 11.78 10.28
N LEU A 20 18.86 11.38 11.07
CA LEU A 20 17.56 10.90 10.56
C LEU A 20 16.82 11.99 9.76
N TYR A 21 16.83 13.22 10.27
CA TYR A 21 16.24 14.35 9.54
C TYR A 21 16.97 14.62 8.22
N SER A 22 18.30 14.54 8.21
CA SER A 22 19.12 14.81 7.03
C SER A 22 18.95 13.74 5.94
N ILE A 23 18.88 12.45 6.31
CA ILE A 23 18.56 11.36 5.37
C ILE A 23 17.19 11.59 4.76
N LYS A 24 16.18 11.94 5.57
CA LYS A 24 14.83 12.24 5.07
C LYS A 24 14.85 13.40 4.09
N THR A 25 15.51 14.50 4.45
CA THR A 25 15.61 15.71 3.59
C THR A 25 16.29 15.40 2.25
N MET A 26 17.37 14.60 2.28
CA MET A 26 18.04 14.13 1.06
C MET A 26 17.10 13.25 0.22
N GLY A 27 16.42 12.29 0.85
CA GLY A 27 15.47 11.40 0.18
C GLY A 27 14.31 12.16 -0.46
N ASP A 28 13.72 13.13 0.24
CA ASP A 28 12.65 14.00 -0.28
C ASP A 28 13.14 14.80 -1.50
N GLY A 29 14.38 15.29 -1.46
CA GLY A 29 15.01 15.98 -2.58
C GLY A 29 15.21 15.09 -3.81
N LEU A 30 15.70 13.87 -3.61
CA LEU A 30 15.87 12.86 -4.65
C LEU A 30 14.53 12.42 -5.25
N GLN A 31 13.54 12.14 -4.39
CA GLN A 31 12.20 11.74 -4.81
C GLN A 31 11.51 12.83 -5.65
N GLN A 32 11.59 14.09 -5.21
CA GLN A 32 11.01 15.23 -5.94
C GLN A 32 11.75 15.50 -7.27
N ALA A 33 13.06 15.25 -7.32
CA ALA A 33 13.84 15.35 -8.56
C ALA A 33 13.47 14.23 -9.55
N ALA A 34 13.17 13.02 -9.07
CA ALA A 34 12.75 11.90 -9.90
C ALA A 34 11.32 12.08 -10.48
N GLY A 35 10.45 12.85 -9.80
CA GLY A 35 9.09 13.18 -10.25
C GLY A 35 8.14 11.98 -10.31
N ASP A 36 6.98 12.18 -10.98
CA ASP A 36 5.90 11.18 -11.10
C ASP A 36 6.28 9.93 -11.93
N ARG A 37 7.44 9.94 -12.57
CA ARG A 37 7.96 8.81 -13.35
C ARG A 37 8.19 7.55 -12.50
N LEU A 38 8.34 7.71 -11.18
CA LEU A 38 8.58 6.60 -10.26
C LEU A 38 7.40 5.62 -10.26
N ARG A 39 6.16 6.14 -10.20
CA ARG A 39 4.91 5.36 -10.23
C ARG A 39 4.74 4.64 -11.57
N PHE A 40 5.03 5.34 -12.67
CA PHE A 40 5.00 4.77 -14.02
C PHE A 40 5.98 3.60 -14.20
N TYR A 41 7.17 3.65 -13.58
CA TYR A 41 8.14 2.56 -13.68
C TYR A 41 7.71 1.31 -12.90
N ILE A 42 6.97 1.46 -11.79
CA ILE A 42 6.43 0.32 -11.05
C ILE A 42 5.43 -0.43 -11.93
N ASP A 43 4.43 0.26 -12.47
CA ASP A 43 3.37 -0.36 -13.27
C ASP A 43 3.90 -1.03 -14.54
N LYS A 44 4.88 -0.41 -15.19
CA LYS A 44 5.37 -0.87 -16.51
C LYS A 44 6.43 -1.97 -16.42
N TYR A 45 7.25 -2.00 -15.38
CA TYR A 45 8.45 -2.86 -15.34
C TYR A 45 8.41 -3.94 -14.26
N THR A 46 7.31 -4.13 -13.53
CA THR A 46 7.19 -5.21 -12.55
C THR A 46 6.59 -6.50 -13.11
N SER A 47 6.57 -6.67 -14.44
CA SER A 47 5.96 -7.84 -15.12
C SER A 47 6.49 -9.19 -14.65
N ASN A 48 7.72 -9.25 -14.11
CA ASN A 48 8.26 -10.45 -13.48
C ASN A 48 9.13 -10.10 -12.25
N PRO A 49 9.41 -11.07 -11.35
CA PRO A 49 10.20 -10.84 -10.14
C PRO A 49 11.59 -10.26 -10.37
N PHE A 50 12.26 -10.56 -11.50
CA PHE A 50 13.59 -10.04 -11.80
C PHE A 50 13.56 -8.51 -12.00
N PHE A 51 12.62 -8.03 -12.80
CA PHE A 51 12.43 -6.58 -12.93
C PHE A 51 11.95 -5.95 -11.63
N GLY A 52 11.18 -6.69 -10.80
CA GLY A 52 10.85 -6.29 -9.44
C GLY A 52 12.09 -6.00 -8.60
N VAL A 53 13.13 -6.84 -8.66
CA VAL A 53 14.42 -6.60 -7.97
C VAL A 53 15.05 -5.30 -8.45
N LEU A 54 15.14 -5.08 -9.76
CA LEU A 54 15.75 -3.86 -10.31
C LEU A 54 14.97 -2.59 -9.91
N VAL A 55 13.65 -2.66 -9.94
CA VAL A 55 12.77 -1.57 -9.48
C VAL A 55 12.98 -1.33 -7.99
N GLY A 56 13.03 -2.38 -7.16
CA GLY A 56 13.29 -2.28 -5.73
C GLY A 56 14.63 -1.61 -5.41
N ILE A 57 15.69 -1.98 -6.12
CA ILE A 57 17.02 -1.35 -6.01
C ILE A 57 16.93 0.14 -6.35
N GLY A 58 16.37 0.48 -7.52
CA GLY A 58 16.29 1.85 -8.00
C GLY A 58 15.44 2.73 -7.10
N MET A 59 14.26 2.25 -6.71
CA MET A 59 13.37 2.99 -5.81
C MET A 59 14.02 3.25 -4.46
N THR A 60 14.62 2.23 -3.85
CA THR A 60 15.24 2.39 -2.52
C THR A 60 16.45 3.31 -2.59
N ALA A 61 17.26 3.21 -3.63
CA ALA A 61 18.37 4.13 -3.84
C ALA A 61 17.91 5.59 -4.01
N LEU A 62 16.75 5.82 -4.67
CA LEU A 62 16.17 7.16 -4.86
C LEU A 62 15.47 7.68 -3.61
N ILE A 63 14.60 6.86 -3.01
CA ILE A 63 13.80 7.27 -1.84
C ILE A 63 14.65 7.26 -0.55
N GLN A 64 15.78 6.55 -0.55
CA GLN A 64 16.66 6.34 0.61
C GLN A 64 15.93 5.68 1.79
N SER A 65 14.89 4.86 1.49
CA SER A 65 14.07 4.17 2.49
C SER A 65 13.53 2.86 1.93
N SER A 66 14.14 1.74 2.32
CA SER A 66 13.60 0.40 2.00
C SER A 66 12.26 0.14 2.70
N SER A 67 12.09 0.68 3.91
CA SER A 67 10.81 0.61 4.62
C SER A 67 9.70 1.30 3.84
N GLY A 68 9.94 2.51 3.32
CA GLY A 68 8.99 3.22 2.47
C GLY A 68 8.62 2.45 1.21
N VAL A 69 9.62 1.87 0.52
CA VAL A 69 9.39 1.03 -0.67
C VAL A 69 8.59 -0.22 -0.31
N THR A 70 8.89 -0.86 0.82
CA THR A 70 8.15 -2.05 1.28
C THR A 70 6.70 -1.71 1.63
N VAL A 71 6.43 -0.57 2.31
CA VAL A 71 5.07 -0.11 2.62
C VAL A 71 4.26 0.16 1.34
N ILE A 72 4.87 0.83 0.35
CA ILE A 72 4.24 1.03 -0.96
C ILE A 72 3.94 -0.33 -1.63
N THR A 73 4.91 -1.26 -1.59
CA THR A 73 4.73 -2.60 -2.17
C THR A 73 3.61 -3.39 -1.50
N VAL A 74 3.52 -3.33 -0.15
CA VAL A 74 2.43 -3.89 0.64
C VAL A 74 1.08 -3.29 0.22
N GLY A 75 1.01 -1.97 0.05
CA GLY A 75 -0.19 -1.28 -0.43
C GLY A 75 -0.62 -1.71 -1.83
N LEU A 76 0.34 -1.82 -2.77
CA LEU A 76 0.07 -2.26 -4.15
C LEU A 76 -0.41 -3.72 -4.23
N VAL A 77 0.13 -4.60 -3.38
CA VAL A 77 -0.36 -5.99 -3.27
C VAL A 77 -1.75 -6.03 -2.64
N SER A 78 -2.01 -5.20 -1.62
CA SER A 78 -3.34 -5.05 -1.03
C SER A 78 -4.39 -4.62 -2.05
N ALA A 79 -4.00 -3.72 -2.96
CA ALA A 79 -4.86 -3.24 -4.04
C ALA A 79 -4.95 -4.21 -5.24
N GLY A 80 -4.32 -5.39 -5.18
CA GLY A 80 -4.34 -6.36 -6.28
C GLY A 80 -3.49 -5.99 -7.51
N LEU A 81 -2.75 -4.87 -7.45
CA LEU A 81 -1.92 -4.35 -8.55
C LEU A 81 -0.60 -5.13 -8.71
N LEU A 82 -0.17 -5.85 -7.69
CA LEU A 82 1.03 -6.68 -7.70
C LEU A 82 0.73 -8.08 -7.16
N THR A 83 1.31 -9.09 -7.79
CA THR A 83 1.32 -10.45 -7.24
C THR A 83 2.33 -10.58 -6.11
N LEU A 84 2.12 -11.53 -5.20
CA LEU A 84 3.06 -11.85 -4.12
C LEU A 84 4.49 -12.08 -4.63
N ARG A 85 4.67 -12.78 -5.75
CA ARG A 85 6.00 -13.06 -6.33
C ARG A 85 6.71 -11.79 -6.82
N GLN A 86 5.98 -10.88 -7.47
CA GLN A 86 6.52 -9.58 -7.90
C GLN A 86 6.93 -8.74 -6.69
N ALA A 87 6.07 -8.68 -5.67
CA ALA A 87 6.34 -7.97 -4.43
C ALA A 87 7.59 -8.51 -3.70
N ILE A 88 7.77 -9.83 -3.63
CA ILE A 88 8.98 -10.44 -3.07
C ILE A 88 10.22 -9.97 -3.83
N GLY A 89 10.16 -9.91 -5.17
CA GLY A 89 11.25 -9.36 -5.98
C GLY A 89 11.58 -7.91 -5.62
N ILE A 90 10.57 -7.05 -5.50
CA ILE A 90 10.76 -5.63 -5.11
C ILE A 90 11.40 -5.54 -3.71
N VAL A 91 10.94 -6.32 -2.75
CA VAL A 91 11.48 -6.36 -1.39
C VAL A 91 12.93 -6.82 -1.36
N MET A 92 13.28 -7.88 -2.12
CA MET A 92 14.68 -8.31 -2.27
C MET A 92 15.55 -7.19 -2.86
N GLY A 93 15.06 -6.50 -3.89
CA GLY A 93 15.73 -5.35 -4.47
C GLY A 93 15.88 -4.18 -3.50
N ALA A 94 14.86 -3.92 -2.69
CA ALA A 94 14.88 -2.87 -1.67
C ALA A 94 15.99 -3.10 -0.64
N ASN A 95 16.23 -4.34 -0.22
CA ASN A 95 17.36 -4.67 0.67
C ASN A 95 18.72 -4.34 0.02
N ILE A 96 18.90 -4.66 -1.26
CA ILE A 96 20.13 -4.26 -1.98
C ILE A 96 20.21 -2.73 -2.06
N GLY A 97 19.12 -2.05 -2.41
CA GLY A 97 19.07 -0.59 -2.53
C GLY A 97 19.45 0.16 -1.25
N THR A 98 19.15 -0.41 -0.07
CA THR A 98 19.55 0.15 1.24
C THR A 98 21.07 0.25 1.37
N THR A 99 21.82 -0.63 0.74
CA THR A 99 23.28 -0.61 0.83
C THR A 99 23.93 0.62 0.19
N VAL A 100 23.22 1.28 -0.74
CA VAL A 100 23.68 2.55 -1.35
C VAL A 100 23.93 3.61 -0.27
N THR A 101 23.07 3.67 0.75
CA THR A 101 23.28 4.58 1.89
C THR A 101 24.55 4.23 2.68
N SER A 102 24.83 2.94 2.88
CA SER A 102 26.04 2.48 3.56
C SER A 102 27.31 2.88 2.80
N PHE A 103 27.28 2.78 1.47
CA PHE A 103 28.38 3.26 0.62
C PHE A 103 28.52 4.79 0.70
N LEU A 104 27.41 5.54 0.64
CA LEU A 104 27.43 6.99 0.77
C LEU A 104 28.11 7.41 2.08
N ILE A 105 27.72 6.77 3.19
CA ILE A 105 28.29 7.04 4.52
C ILE A 105 29.77 6.63 4.59
N GLY A 106 30.18 5.57 3.92
CA GLY A 106 31.56 5.10 3.85
C GLY A 106 32.54 6.06 3.17
N PHE A 107 32.05 7.04 2.37
CA PHE A 107 32.89 8.09 1.83
C PHE A 107 33.29 9.11 2.93
N LYS A 108 34.56 9.51 2.99
CA LYS A 108 35.07 10.49 3.97
C LYS A 108 34.78 11.93 3.52
N LEU A 109 33.51 12.30 3.39
CA LEU A 109 33.11 13.65 2.98
C LEU A 109 32.94 14.64 4.16
N GLY A 110 33.32 14.26 5.38
CA GLY A 110 33.14 15.07 6.58
C GLY A 110 33.70 16.49 6.49
N ASN A 111 34.83 16.68 5.78
CA ASN A 111 35.42 18.01 5.57
C ASN A 111 34.56 18.94 4.70
N TYR A 112 33.68 18.36 3.87
CA TYR A 112 32.78 19.10 2.98
C TYR A 112 31.37 19.27 3.59
N ALA A 113 31.11 18.73 4.77
CA ALA A 113 29.81 18.77 5.44
C ALA A 113 29.25 20.20 5.57
N LEU A 114 30.04 21.11 6.15
CA LEU A 114 29.62 22.50 6.36
C LEU A 114 29.44 23.30 5.07
N PRO A 115 30.35 23.25 4.08
CA PRO A 115 30.11 23.85 2.76
C PRO A 115 28.85 23.33 2.08
N MET A 116 28.58 22.02 2.12
CA MET A 116 27.38 21.42 1.53
C MET A 116 26.10 21.88 2.25
N LEU A 117 26.11 21.95 3.58
CA LEU A 117 25.00 22.52 4.38
C LEU A 117 24.72 23.97 3.98
N PHE A 118 25.77 24.79 3.87
CA PHE A 118 25.63 26.20 3.52
C PHE A 118 25.05 26.38 2.12
N ILE A 119 25.63 25.73 1.12
CA ILE A 119 25.15 25.80 -0.29
C ILE A 119 23.72 25.28 -0.38
N GLY A 120 23.44 24.15 0.28
CA GLY A 120 22.09 23.56 0.34
C GLY A 120 21.08 24.54 0.95
N ALA A 121 21.41 25.17 2.08
CA ALA A 121 20.57 26.18 2.72
C ALA A 121 20.32 27.40 1.82
N VAL A 122 21.36 27.92 1.16
CA VAL A 122 21.22 29.04 0.20
C VAL A 122 20.26 28.66 -0.94
N CYS A 123 20.39 27.45 -1.51
CA CYS A 123 19.47 26.99 -2.56
C CYS A 123 18.04 26.88 -2.05
N LEU A 124 17.82 26.43 -0.81
CA LEU A 124 16.49 26.27 -0.21
C LEU A 124 15.81 27.59 0.08
N PHE A 125 16.53 28.58 0.65
CA PHE A 125 15.94 29.82 1.13
C PHE A 125 15.85 30.92 0.07
N PHE A 126 16.79 30.95 -0.90
CA PHE A 126 16.90 32.05 -1.85
C PHE A 126 16.44 31.73 -3.26
N THR A 127 16.04 30.46 -3.54
CA THR A 127 15.62 30.05 -4.89
C THR A 127 14.18 29.57 -4.90
N LYS A 128 13.39 30.08 -5.86
CA LYS A 128 12.02 29.60 -6.16
C LYS A 128 12.00 28.52 -7.26
N ASN A 129 13.12 28.27 -7.92
CA ASN A 129 13.21 27.24 -8.96
C ASN A 129 13.18 25.86 -8.34
N ARG A 130 12.17 25.03 -8.72
CA ARG A 130 11.93 23.70 -8.17
C ARG A 130 13.16 22.79 -8.27
N THR A 131 13.86 22.80 -9.42
CA THR A 131 15.05 21.96 -9.64
C THR A 131 16.20 22.36 -8.72
N VAL A 132 16.47 23.66 -8.58
CA VAL A 132 17.52 24.16 -7.69
C VAL A 132 17.17 23.93 -6.23
N ASN A 133 15.89 24.05 -5.85
CA ASN A 133 15.42 23.73 -4.51
C ASN A 133 15.62 22.24 -4.17
N ASN A 134 15.32 21.33 -5.11
CA ASN A 134 15.54 19.90 -4.92
C ASN A 134 17.03 19.56 -4.79
N ILE A 135 17.90 20.16 -5.61
CA ILE A 135 19.37 20.05 -5.47
C ILE A 135 19.81 20.58 -4.10
N GLY A 136 19.22 21.71 -3.66
CA GLY A 136 19.45 22.28 -2.34
C GLY A 136 19.11 21.31 -1.21
N ARG A 137 17.99 20.59 -1.29
CA ARG A 137 17.60 19.53 -0.33
C ARG A 137 18.60 18.38 -0.30
N ILE A 138 19.04 17.94 -1.46
CA ILE A 138 20.04 16.87 -1.57
C ILE A 138 21.34 17.29 -0.92
N LEU A 139 21.88 18.48 -1.27
CA LEU A 139 23.13 18.99 -0.71
C LEU A 139 23.02 19.24 0.80
N PHE A 140 21.94 19.85 1.26
CA PHE A 140 21.68 20.07 2.69
C PHE A 140 21.59 18.75 3.44
N GLY A 141 20.87 17.75 2.89
CA GLY A 141 20.74 16.43 3.47
C GLY A 141 22.07 15.71 3.56
N VAL A 142 22.86 15.67 2.48
CA VAL A 142 24.19 15.03 2.47
C VAL A 142 25.12 15.73 3.47
N GLY A 143 25.19 17.06 3.45
CA GLY A 143 26.01 17.83 4.39
C GLY A 143 25.58 17.56 5.85
N GLY A 144 24.28 17.55 6.12
CA GLY A 144 23.71 17.25 7.44
C GLY A 144 24.02 15.83 7.93
N ILE A 145 23.98 14.82 7.04
CA ILE A 145 24.41 13.45 7.34
C ILE A 145 25.85 13.47 7.87
N PHE A 146 26.80 14.00 7.10
CA PHE A 146 28.22 13.98 7.51
C PHE A 146 28.50 14.84 8.75
N PHE A 147 27.79 15.96 8.94
CA PHE A 147 27.89 16.75 10.16
C PHE A 147 27.38 15.97 11.38
N ALA A 148 26.23 15.34 11.28
CA ALA A 148 25.67 14.50 12.33
C ALA A 148 26.58 13.31 12.68
N LEU A 149 27.15 12.65 11.67
CA LEU A 149 28.12 11.55 11.85
C LEU A 149 29.36 12.00 12.61
N ASN A 150 29.91 13.18 12.31
CA ASN A 150 31.03 13.74 13.05
C ASN A 150 30.70 14.02 14.51
N LEU A 151 29.50 14.58 14.77
CA LEU A 151 29.01 14.84 16.13
C LEU A 151 28.86 13.55 16.95
N MET A 152 28.21 12.53 16.37
CA MET A 152 28.01 11.23 17.03
C MET A 152 29.34 10.50 17.24
N SER A 153 30.25 10.54 16.27
CA SER A 153 31.59 9.94 16.35
C SER A 153 32.41 10.56 17.49
N GLY A 154 32.38 11.89 17.61
CA GLY A 154 33.01 12.61 18.71
C GLY A 154 32.41 12.22 20.08
N ALA A 155 31.11 12.06 20.18
CA ALA A 155 30.43 11.61 21.40
C ALA A 155 30.84 10.18 21.82
N MET A 156 31.07 9.28 20.85
CA MET A 156 31.45 7.89 21.13
C MET A 156 32.95 7.74 21.42
N ALA A 157 33.80 8.70 21.12
CA ALA A 157 35.24 8.60 21.27
C ALA A 157 35.68 8.20 22.69
N PRO A 158 35.11 8.74 23.81
CA PRO A 158 35.48 8.35 25.17
C PRO A 158 35.15 6.90 25.51
N LEU A 159 34.19 6.24 24.80
CA LEU A 159 33.82 4.85 25.07
C LEU A 159 34.94 3.87 24.73
N LYS A 160 35.84 4.25 23.80
CA LYS A 160 36.98 3.43 23.37
C LYS A 160 37.92 3.06 24.50
N ASP A 161 37.98 3.89 25.54
CA ASP A 161 38.90 3.70 26.68
C ASP A 161 38.27 2.92 27.82
N LEU A 162 36.94 2.66 27.76
CA LEU A 162 36.22 1.91 28.77
C LEU A 162 36.49 0.41 28.66
N GLN A 163 37.04 -0.20 29.72
CA GLN A 163 37.29 -1.64 29.75
C GLN A 163 36.01 -2.46 29.60
N VAL A 164 34.94 -2.04 30.28
CA VAL A 164 33.62 -2.70 30.19
C VAL A 164 33.11 -2.72 28.75
N PHE A 165 33.31 -1.63 27.99
CA PHE A 165 32.90 -1.56 26.60
C PHE A 165 33.72 -2.51 25.70
N LYS A 166 35.04 -2.59 25.95
CA LYS A 166 35.93 -3.53 25.25
C LYS A 166 35.53 -4.99 25.52
N ASP A 167 35.22 -5.31 26.79
CA ASP A 167 34.80 -6.66 27.16
C ASP A 167 33.51 -7.09 26.49
N TYR A 168 32.50 -6.17 26.36
CA TYR A 168 31.28 -6.44 25.62
C TYR A 168 31.55 -6.64 24.10
N MET A 169 32.43 -5.86 23.48
CA MET A 169 32.79 -6.02 22.08
C MET A 169 33.51 -7.34 21.80
N ILE A 170 34.40 -7.78 22.74
CA ILE A 170 35.05 -9.10 22.68
C ILE A 170 34.00 -10.23 22.78
N GLU A 171 33.02 -10.08 23.66
CA GLU A 171 31.95 -11.08 23.81
C GLU A 171 31.10 -11.18 22.54
N LEU A 172 30.78 -10.04 21.90
CA LEU A 172 30.08 -10.01 20.59
C LEU A 172 30.89 -10.73 19.52
N SER A 173 32.22 -10.55 19.49
CA SER A 173 33.09 -11.22 18.50
C SER A 173 33.14 -12.73 18.68
N LYS A 174 32.94 -13.22 19.92
CA LYS A 174 32.94 -14.66 20.24
C LYS A 174 31.59 -15.33 20.01
N ASN A 175 30.50 -14.59 20.07
CA ASN A 175 29.15 -15.13 19.98
C ASN A 175 28.34 -14.51 18.83
N PRO A 176 28.36 -15.13 17.62
CA PRO A 176 27.64 -14.61 16.46
C PRO A 176 26.13 -14.46 16.68
N VAL A 177 25.52 -15.36 17.46
CA VAL A 177 24.08 -15.31 17.76
C VAL A 177 23.75 -14.05 18.58
N LEU A 178 24.57 -13.73 19.55
CA LEU A 178 24.43 -12.49 20.33
C LEU A 178 24.57 -11.26 19.42
N GLY A 179 25.53 -11.28 18.50
CA GLY A 179 25.70 -10.21 17.50
C GLY A 179 24.45 -9.98 16.66
N VAL A 180 23.82 -11.05 16.18
CA VAL A 180 22.55 -10.96 15.44
C VAL A 180 21.44 -10.33 16.29
N PHE A 181 21.27 -10.76 17.54
CA PHE A 181 20.27 -10.19 18.44
C PHE A 181 20.53 -8.70 18.73
N VAL A 182 21.78 -8.31 18.94
CA VAL A 182 22.16 -6.91 19.16
C VAL A 182 21.85 -6.05 17.93
N GLY A 183 22.23 -6.50 16.73
CA GLY A 183 21.91 -5.80 15.49
C GLY A 183 20.42 -5.67 15.25
N THR A 184 19.67 -6.76 15.43
CA THR A 184 18.21 -6.77 15.33
C THR A 184 17.57 -5.79 16.32
N GLY A 185 17.96 -5.88 17.62
CA GLY A 185 17.40 -5.02 18.67
C GLY A 185 17.72 -3.53 18.45
N LEU A 186 18.95 -3.22 18.03
CA LEU A 186 19.37 -1.84 17.76
C LEU A 186 18.53 -1.24 16.60
N THR A 187 18.35 -1.98 15.54
CA THR A 187 17.58 -1.52 14.37
C THR A 187 16.08 -1.42 14.68
N LEU A 188 15.53 -2.34 15.48
CA LEU A 188 14.16 -2.23 15.99
C LEU A 188 13.94 -0.95 16.80
N LEU A 189 14.90 -0.56 17.62
CA LEU A 189 14.81 0.65 18.45
C LEU A 189 14.94 1.93 17.62
N ILE A 190 15.95 1.97 16.73
CA ILE A 190 16.24 3.17 15.92
C ILE A 190 15.30 3.28 14.74
N GLN A 191 14.77 2.18 14.23
CA GLN A 191 13.95 2.06 13.00
C GLN A 191 14.65 2.60 11.74
N ALA A 192 15.98 2.62 11.72
CA ALA A 192 16.82 3.07 10.62
C ALA A 192 18.08 2.21 10.52
N SER A 193 18.10 1.29 9.56
CA SER A 193 19.26 0.41 9.29
C SER A 193 20.54 1.20 8.98
N SER A 194 20.41 2.31 8.23
CA SER A 194 21.56 3.16 7.95
C SER A 194 22.26 3.72 9.19
N ALA A 195 21.51 4.00 10.27
CA ALA A 195 22.08 4.44 11.52
C ALA A 195 22.82 3.29 12.23
N THR A 196 22.25 2.10 12.26
CA THR A 196 22.88 0.90 12.83
C THR A 196 24.17 0.55 12.08
N ILE A 197 24.14 0.55 10.75
CA ILE A 197 25.33 0.29 9.94
C ILE A 197 26.41 1.36 10.15
N TRP A 198 26.01 2.64 10.28
CA TRP A 198 26.98 3.68 10.60
C TRP A 198 27.66 3.47 11.97
N ILE A 199 26.88 3.10 13.00
CA ILE A 199 27.46 2.76 14.31
C ILE A 199 28.51 1.65 14.15
N LEU A 200 28.16 0.62 13.38
CA LEU A 200 29.03 -0.51 13.11
C LEU A 200 30.30 -0.09 12.34
N GLN A 201 30.16 0.76 11.32
CA GLN A 201 31.30 1.35 10.58
C GLN A 201 32.26 2.11 11.52
N ASN A 202 31.70 2.87 12.46
CA ASN A 202 32.48 3.64 13.43
C ASN A 202 33.20 2.75 14.45
N LEU A 203 32.52 1.71 14.94
CA LEU A 203 33.13 0.73 15.86
C LEU A 203 34.28 -0.03 15.20
N TYR A 204 34.09 -0.46 13.96
CA TYR A 204 35.11 -1.16 13.17
C TYR A 204 36.30 -0.23 12.84
N ALA A 205 36.04 0.98 12.36
CA ALA A 205 37.07 1.98 12.09
C ALA A 205 37.85 2.41 13.33
N GLY A 206 37.19 2.34 14.49
CA GLY A 206 37.80 2.61 15.78
C GLY A 206 38.59 1.44 16.36
N ASN A 207 38.69 0.29 15.70
CA ASN A 207 39.25 -0.96 16.21
C ASN A 207 38.59 -1.42 17.52
N LEU A 208 37.31 -1.12 17.70
CA LEU A 208 36.53 -1.53 18.89
C LEU A 208 35.87 -2.89 18.70
N ILE A 209 35.60 -3.28 17.50
CA ILE A 209 35.07 -4.58 17.09
C ILE A 209 35.88 -5.08 15.89
N ASP A 210 36.15 -6.37 15.82
CA ASP A 210 36.73 -7.00 14.65
C ASP A 210 35.66 -7.33 13.61
N LEU A 211 36.08 -7.71 12.39
CA LEU A 211 35.13 -8.03 11.32
C LEU A 211 34.24 -9.23 11.67
N GLN A 212 34.79 -10.22 12.36
CA GLN A 212 34.05 -11.42 12.77
C GLN A 212 32.91 -11.11 13.74
N GLY A 213 33.07 -10.12 14.61
CA GLY A 213 32.03 -9.63 15.51
C GLY A 213 31.06 -8.66 14.83
N ALA A 214 31.57 -7.84 13.88
CA ALA A 214 30.77 -6.85 13.18
C ALA A 214 29.76 -7.48 12.20
N LEU A 215 30.13 -8.55 11.49
CA LEU A 215 29.26 -9.19 10.49
C LEU A 215 27.94 -9.73 11.07
N PRO A 216 27.91 -10.46 12.21
CA PRO A 216 26.64 -10.89 12.81
C PRO A 216 25.72 -9.73 13.19
N VAL A 217 26.25 -8.61 13.66
CA VAL A 217 25.46 -7.40 13.98
C VAL A 217 24.85 -6.84 12.70
N LEU A 218 25.61 -6.79 11.60
CA LEU A 218 25.14 -6.40 10.28
C LEU A 218 24.01 -7.32 9.76
N PHE A 219 24.13 -8.63 9.96
CA PHE A 219 23.09 -9.58 9.55
C PHE A 219 21.80 -9.37 10.37
N GLY A 220 21.95 -9.10 11.68
CA GLY A 220 20.83 -8.79 12.58
C GLY A 220 20.12 -7.48 12.21
N ASP A 221 20.84 -6.46 11.76
CA ASP A 221 20.27 -5.19 11.26
C ASP A 221 19.23 -5.43 10.16
N ASN A 222 19.52 -6.31 9.21
CA ASN A 222 18.60 -6.64 8.13
C ASN A 222 17.31 -7.31 8.64
N ILE A 223 17.38 -8.15 9.70
CA ILE A 223 16.18 -8.69 10.35
C ILE A 223 15.39 -7.57 11.03
N GLY A 224 16.06 -6.68 11.77
CA GLY A 224 15.45 -5.57 12.48
C GLY A 224 14.65 -4.64 11.56
N THR A 225 15.12 -4.42 10.32
CA THR A 225 14.46 -3.59 9.32
C THR A 225 13.07 -4.12 8.94
N THR A 226 12.81 -5.42 9.07
CA THR A 226 11.53 -6.04 8.67
C THR A 226 10.34 -5.64 9.55
N ILE A 227 10.59 -5.08 10.75
CA ILE A 227 9.51 -4.66 11.65
C ILE A 227 8.57 -3.63 11.02
N THR A 228 9.09 -2.75 10.17
CA THR A 228 8.30 -1.73 9.48
C THR A 228 7.30 -2.36 8.51
N ALA A 229 7.68 -3.45 7.83
CA ALA A 229 6.78 -4.22 6.98
C ALA A 229 5.69 -4.94 7.80
N ILE A 230 6.05 -5.49 8.97
CA ILE A 230 5.10 -6.11 9.89
C ILE A 230 4.07 -5.07 10.35
N ILE A 231 4.52 -3.90 10.82
CA ILE A 231 3.63 -2.81 11.28
C ILE A 231 2.72 -2.35 10.15
N ALA A 232 3.25 -2.16 8.93
CA ALA A 232 2.46 -1.76 7.77
C ALA A 232 1.41 -2.79 7.35
N SER A 233 1.63 -4.07 7.66
CA SER A 233 0.68 -5.15 7.37
C SER A 233 -0.38 -5.36 8.45
N LEU A 234 -0.27 -4.67 9.62
CA LEU A 234 -1.30 -4.72 10.65
C LEU A 234 -2.58 -4.03 10.13
N GLY A 235 -3.68 -4.76 10.17
CA GLY A 235 -4.95 -4.29 9.61
C GLY A 235 -5.09 -4.41 8.08
N ALA A 236 -4.02 -4.76 7.36
CA ALA A 236 -4.07 -5.01 5.93
C ALA A 236 -4.58 -6.43 5.60
N ASN A 237 -4.88 -6.65 4.32
CA ASN A 237 -5.35 -7.95 3.82
C ASN A 237 -4.28 -9.07 3.93
N ILE A 238 -4.67 -10.31 3.63
CA ILE A 238 -3.81 -11.49 3.76
C ILE A 238 -2.60 -11.43 2.81
N ALA A 239 -2.79 -10.92 1.59
CA ALA A 239 -1.72 -10.79 0.61
C ALA A 239 -0.63 -9.84 1.11
N ALA A 240 -0.99 -8.72 1.73
CA ALA A 240 -0.07 -7.78 2.38
C ALA A 240 0.72 -8.40 3.54
N LYS A 241 0.04 -9.18 4.40
CA LYS A 241 0.67 -9.93 5.50
C LYS A 241 1.68 -10.96 4.98
N ARG A 242 1.37 -11.60 3.85
CA ARG A 242 2.31 -12.53 3.19
C ARG A 242 3.55 -11.83 2.65
N VAL A 243 3.44 -10.60 2.13
CA VAL A 243 4.61 -9.80 1.72
C VAL A 243 5.50 -9.49 2.92
N ALA A 244 4.92 -9.03 4.03
CA ALA A 244 5.68 -8.79 5.26
C ALA A 244 6.33 -10.08 5.79
N GLY A 245 5.60 -11.17 5.81
CA GLY A 245 6.12 -12.50 6.19
C GLY A 245 7.27 -12.97 5.29
N ALA A 246 7.17 -12.72 3.98
CA ALA A 246 8.24 -13.02 3.03
C ALA A 246 9.50 -12.18 3.27
N HIS A 247 9.33 -10.89 3.60
CA HIS A 247 10.44 -10.00 3.97
C HIS A 247 11.18 -10.50 5.21
N VAL A 248 10.44 -10.89 6.26
CA VAL A 248 11.04 -11.51 7.47
C VAL A 248 11.77 -12.80 7.11
N ALA A 249 11.10 -13.73 6.42
CA ALA A 249 11.67 -15.03 6.07
C ALA A 249 12.94 -14.89 5.21
N PHE A 250 12.93 -13.99 4.22
CA PHE A 250 14.09 -13.71 3.38
C PHE A 250 15.30 -13.26 4.20
N ASN A 251 15.12 -12.31 5.13
CA ASN A 251 16.22 -11.80 5.95
C ASN A 251 16.68 -12.82 7.00
N VAL A 252 15.77 -13.55 7.63
CA VAL A 252 16.11 -14.60 8.62
C VAL A 252 16.87 -15.74 7.94
N ILE A 253 16.41 -16.25 6.79
CA ILE A 253 17.08 -17.32 6.04
C ILE A 253 18.49 -16.85 5.64
N GLY A 254 18.62 -15.64 5.09
CA GLY A 254 19.92 -15.07 4.71
C GLY A 254 20.87 -14.93 5.89
N THR A 255 20.38 -14.44 7.02
CA THR A 255 21.17 -14.33 8.26
C THR A 255 21.63 -15.70 8.76
N VAL A 256 20.75 -16.69 8.82
CA VAL A 256 21.10 -18.06 9.25
C VAL A 256 22.17 -18.65 8.34
N VAL A 257 22.00 -18.55 7.03
CA VAL A 257 23.00 -19.03 6.05
C VAL A 257 24.34 -18.34 6.26
N CYS A 258 24.35 -17.00 6.36
CA CYS A 258 25.60 -16.25 6.51
C CYS A 258 26.28 -16.45 7.87
N VAL A 259 25.53 -16.72 8.95
CA VAL A 259 26.09 -17.10 10.25
C VAL A 259 26.73 -18.48 10.17
N ILE A 260 26.13 -19.45 9.48
CA ILE A 260 26.73 -20.77 9.25
C ILE A 260 28.04 -20.64 8.44
N PHE A 261 28.05 -19.79 7.43
CA PHE A 261 29.20 -19.51 6.59
C PHE A 261 30.00 -18.26 7.01
N LEU A 262 29.96 -17.88 8.32
CA LEU A 262 30.58 -16.66 8.81
C LEU A 262 32.09 -16.61 8.50
N VAL A 263 32.82 -17.69 8.72
CA VAL A 263 34.27 -17.73 8.49
C VAL A 263 34.61 -17.50 7.01
N PRO A 264 34.09 -18.26 6.03
CA PRO A 264 34.38 -17.98 4.62
C PRO A 264 33.89 -16.62 4.16
N PHE A 265 32.77 -16.10 4.71
CA PHE A 265 32.30 -14.77 4.40
C PHE A 265 33.27 -13.69 4.95
N THR A 266 33.78 -13.84 6.17
CA THR A 266 34.80 -12.96 6.74
C THR A 266 36.07 -12.95 5.88
N VAL A 267 36.54 -14.12 5.43
CA VAL A 267 37.70 -14.21 4.52
C VAL A 267 37.46 -13.48 3.21
N LEU A 268 36.26 -13.61 2.64
CA LEU A 268 35.87 -12.89 1.41
C LEU A 268 35.92 -11.37 1.60
N ILE A 269 35.39 -10.87 2.71
CA ILE A 269 35.40 -9.42 2.99
C ILE A 269 36.82 -8.91 3.25
N HIS A 270 37.66 -9.64 3.96
CA HIS A 270 39.07 -9.30 4.11
C HIS A 270 39.83 -9.31 2.76
N TRP A 271 39.46 -10.22 1.86
CA TRP A 271 40.02 -10.22 0.51
C TRP A 271 39.64 -8.94 -0.26
N PHE A 272 38.37 -8.49 -0.17
CA PHE A 272 37.96 -7.20 -0.75
C PHE A 272 38.72 -6.04 -0.11
N GLU A 273 38.82 -6.02 1.22
CA GLU A 273 39.54 -4.98 1.97
C GLU A 273 40.98 -4.85 1.50
N ALA A 274 41.70 -5.97 1.41
CA ALA A 274 43.11 -6.00 0.97
C ALA A 274 43.30 -5.67 -0.52
N THR A 275 42.43 -6.25 -1.39
CA THR A 275 42.58 -6.11 -2.85
C THR A 275 42.23 -4.71 -3.35
N LEU A 276 41.18 -4.12 -2.77
CA LEU A 276 40.66 -2.81 -3.14
C LEU A 276 41.18 -1.69 -2.24
N ASN A 277 42.03 -2.02 -1.27
CA ASN A 277 42.59 -1.07 -0.28
C ASN A 277 41.50 -0.22 0.37
N LEU A 278 40.44 -0.89 0.87
CA LEU A 278 39.27 -0.22 1.41
C LEU A 278 39.59 0.43 2.77
N ALA A 279 39.01 1.62 3.00
CA ALA A 279 38.96 2.18 4.33
C ALA A 279 38.03 1.32 5.22
N PRO A 280 38.24 1.27 6.55
CA PRO A 280 37.44 0.42 7.43
C PRO A 280 35.93 0.65 7.31
N GLU A 281 35.49 1.89 7.19
CA GLU A 281 34.08 2.23 7.02
C GLU A 281 33.51 1.66 5.69
N MET A 282 34.35 1.70 4.64
CA MET A 282 33.99 1.15 3.33
C MET A 282 33.98 -0.38 3.35
N THR A 283 34.84 -1.03 4.15
CA THR A 283 34.84 -2.49 4.35
C THR A 283 33.49 -2.98 4.86
N ILE A 284 32.89 -2.30 5.85
CA ILE A 284 31.53 -2.63 6.34
C ILE A 284 30.47 -2.35 5.27
N ALA A 285 30.60 -1.27 4.47
CA ALA A 285 29.66 -1.02 3.37
C ALA A 285 29.72 -2.14 2.30
N PHE A 286 30.93 -2.59 1.95
CA PHE A 286 31.14 -3.75 1.05
C PHE A 286 30.56 -5.04 1.65
N ALA A 287 30.74 -5.28 2.95
CA ALA A 287 30.17 -6.42 3.64
C ALA A 287 28.64 -6.38 3.56
N HIS A 288 28.01 -5.21 3.79
CA HIS A 288 26.57 -5.01 3.70
C HIS A 288 26.05 -5.24 2.27
N GLY A 289 26.73 -4.67 1.26
CA GLY A 289 26.42 -4.89 -0.15
C GLY A 289 26.53 -6.37 -0.54
N THR A 290 27.66 -7.01 -0.19
CA THR A 290 27.93 -8.42 -0.49
C THR A 290 26.89 -9.34 0.15
N PHE A 291 26.50 -9.09 1.41
CA PHE A 291 25.46 -9.84 2.09
C PHE A 291 24.11 -9.76 1.32
N ASN A 292 23.62 -8.56 1.04
CA ASN A 292 22.30 -8.38 0.43
C ASN A 292 22.27 -8.88 -1.03
N ILE A 293 23.33 -8.66 -1.79
CA ILE A 293 23.45 -9.16 -3.17
C ILE A 293 23.51 -10.69 -3.18
N THR A 294 24.36 -11.29 -2.35
CA THR A 294 24.49 -12.76 -2.26
C THR A 294 23.19 -13.39 -1.78
N ASN A 295 22.58 -12.81 -0.74
CA ASN A 295 21.29 -13.28 -0.22
C ASN A 295 20.20 -13.25 -1.29
N THR A 296 20.13 -12.17 -2.07
CA THR A 296 19.20 -12.06 -3.19
C THR A 296 19.52 -13.09 -4.29
N ILE A 297 20.77 -13.22 -4.74
CA ILE A 297 21.15 -14.17 -5.79
C ILE A 297 20.82 -15.61 -5.37
N VAL A 298 21.11 -15.99 -4.11
CA VAL A 298 20.87 -17.34 -3.59
C VAL A 298 19.38 -17.62 -3.46
N GLN A 299 18.57 -16.68 -2.97
CA GLN A 299 17.15 -16.90 -2.71
C GLN A 299 16.24 -16.57 -3.92
N PHE A 300 16.72 -15.81 -4.90
CA PHE A 300 15.93 -15.43 -6.09
C PHE A 300 15.33 -16.64 -6.84
N PRO A 301 16.08 -17.74 -7.12
CA PRO A 301 15.52 -18.91 -7.78
C PRO A 301 14.39 -19.57 -6.95
N PHE A 302 14.34 -19.32 -5.65
CA PHE A 302 13.40 -19.91 -4.71
C PHE A 302 12.23 -18.98 -4.34
N ILE A 303 12.04 -17.86 -5.06
CA ILE A 303 10.90 -16.94 -4.83
C ILE A 303 9.56 -17.70 -4.79
N GLY A 304 9.36 -18.67 -5.69
CA GLY A 304 8.16 -19.50 -5.70
C GLY A 304 7.99 -20.35 -4.44
N ALA A 305 9.08 -20.92 -3.93
CA ALA A 305 9.08 -21.67 -2.68
C ALA A 305 8.84 -20.76 -1.47
N LEU A 306 9.45 -19.56 -1.46
CA LEU A 306 9.25 -18.56 -0.41
C LEU A 306 7.79 -18.07 -0.39
N ALA A 307 7.20 -17.79 -1.55
CA ALA A 307 5.79 -17.44 -1.68
C ALA A 307 4.87 -18.56 -1.18
N TYR A 308 5.15 -19.81 -1.54
CA TYR A 308 4.41 -20.98 -1.05
C TYR A 308 4.53 -21.13 0.47
N PHE A 309 5.73 -21.00 1.02
CA PHE A 309 6.00 -21.09 2.45
C PHE A 309 5.20 -20.08 3.26
N VAL A 310 5.23 -18.80 2.87
CA VAL A 310 4.48 -17.74 3.59
C VAL A 310 2.97 -17.89 3.40
N THR A 311 2.51 -18.40 2.26
CA THR A 311 1.09 -18.71 2.04
C THR A 311 0.61 -19.82 2.97
N LYS A 312 1.48 -20.79 3.28
CA LYS A 312 1.15 -21.89 4.20
C LYS A 312 1.17 -21.45 5.67
N ILE A 313 2.08 -20.54 6.05
CA ILE A 313 2.18 -20.01 7.44
C ILE A 313 1.09 -18.98 7.72
N ILE A 314 0.72 -18.18 6.71
CA ILE A 314 -0.34 -17.19 6.80
C ILE A 314 -1.52 -17.70 5.94
N PRO A 315 -2.33 -18.62 6.49
CA PRO A 315 -3.44 -19.22 5.76
C PRO A 315 -4.57 -18.19 5.58
N GLY A 316 -5.43 -18.48 4.64
CA GLY A 316 -6.59 -17.67 4.28
C GLY A 316 -6.55 -17.36 2.79
N GLU A 317 -7.68 -17.03 2.24
CA GLU A 317 -7.81 -16.46 0.92
C GLU A 317 -8.32 -15.03 1.15
N ASP A 318 -7.62 -14.05 0.58
CA ASP A 318 -8.31 -12.82 0.31
C ASP A 318 -9.41 -13.23 -0.67
N GLU A 319 -10.66 -12.99 -0.35
CA GLU A 319 -11.69 -12.95 -1.37
C GLU A 319 -11.32 -11.75 -2.26
N VAL A 320 -10.32 -11.95 -3.11
CA VAL A 320 -10.04 -11.07 -4.23
C VAL A 320 -11.21 -11.30 -5.16
N VAL A 321 -12.21 -10.46 -5.07
CA VAL A 321 -13.15 -10.29 -6.16
C VAL A 321 -12.25 -9.89 -7.32
N LYS A 322 -12.00 -10.80 -8.27
CA LYS A 322 -11.25 -10.48 -9.49
C LYS A 322 -12.11 -9.49 -10.26
N TYR A 323 -11.71 -8.25 -10.25
CA TYR A 323 -12.34 -7.16 -10.98
C TYR A 323 -11.92 -7.17 -12.47
N GLU A 324 -11.93 -8.34 -13.08
CA GLU A 324 -11.66 -8.49 -14.49
C GLU A 324 -13.00 -8.57 -15.22
N PRO A 325 -13.20 -7.77 -16.28
CA PRO A 325 -14.39 -7.91 -17.12
C PRO A 325 -14.40 -9.31 -17.70
N LEU A 326 -15.57 -9.94 -17.68
CA LEU A 326 -15.74 -11.31 -18.14
C LEU A 326 -15.96 -11.42 -19.66
N TYR A 327 -16.52 -10.37 -20.25
CA TYR A 327 -17.04 -10.41 -21.62
C TYR A 327 -16.36 -9.43 -22.57
N LEU A 328 -15.49 -8.51 -22.11
CA LEU A 328 -14.86 -7.47 -22.92
C LEU A 328 -13.61 -8.00 -23.65
N ASP A 329 -13.78 -8.56 -24.84
CA ASP A 329 -12.69 -8.97 -25.71
C ASP A 329 -12.47 -7.94 -26.84
N GLU A 330 -11.34 -7.23 -26.78
CA GLU A 330 -10.99 -6.17 -27.74
C GLU A 330 -10.85 -6.65 -29.19
N HIS A 331 -10.61 -7.96 -29.41
CA HIS A 331 -10.50 -8.52 -30.76
C HIS A 331 -11.80 -8.37 -31.55
N PHE A 332 -12.95 -8.43 -30.88
CA PHE A 332 -14.24 -8.28 -31.52
C PHE A 332 -14.57 -6.84 -31.96
N ILE A 333 -13.94 -5.83 -31.35
CA ILE A 333 -14.21 -4.43 -31.68
C ILE A 333 -14.03 -4.19 -33.16
N LYS A 334 -12.92 -4.62 -33.76
CA LYS A 334 -12.61 -4.43 -35.18
C LYS A 334 -13.18 -5.51 -36.10
N GLN A 335 -13.26 -6.75 -35.62
CA GLN A 335 -13.62 -7.89 -36.48
C GLN A 335 -15.14 -8.11 -36.59
N ALA A 336 -15.87 -7.83 -35.52
CA ALA A 336 -17.32 -8.07 -35.42
C ALA A 336 -17.97 -7.10 -34.42
N PRO A 337 -18.13 -5.80 -34.76
CA PRO A 337 -18.64 -4.78 -33.84
C PRO A 337 -20.00 -5.12 -33.20
N SER A 338 -20.89 -5.78 -33.92
CA SER A 338 -22.19 -6.22 -33.38
C SER A 338 -22.04 -7.28 -32.28
N ILE A 339 -21.03 -8.18 -32.37
CA ILE A 339 -20.73 -9.16 -31.33
C ILE A 339 -20.11 -8.43 -30.11
N ALA A 340 -19.22 -7.46 -30.37
CA ALA A 340 -18.62 -6.64 -29.32
C ALA A 340 -19.70 -5.88 -28.51
N LEU A 341 -20.72 -5.35 -29.18
CA LEU A 341 -21.86 -4.69 -28.55
C LEU A 341 -22.70 -5.66 -27.68
N GLY A 342 -22.93 -6.88 -28.16
CA GLY A 342 -23.59 -7.93 -27.39
C GLY A 342 -22.78 -8.35 -26.14
N ASN A 343 -21.46 -8.38 -26.25
CA ASN A 343 -20.57 -8.63 -25.12
C ASN A 343 -20.60 -7.49 -24.11
N ALA A 344 -20.64 -6.23 -24.56
CA ALA A 344 -20.81 -5.07 -23.70
C ALA A 344 -22.13 -5.11 -22.91
N LYS A 345 -23.24 -5.57 -23.52
CA LYS A 345 -24.51 -5.79 -22.80
C LYS A 345 -24.38 -6.86 -21.72
N LYS A 346 -23.66 -7.96 -21.97
CA LYS A 346 -23.41 -8.99 -20.96
C LYS A 346 -22.58 -8.45 -19.80
N GLU A 347 -21.58 -7.62 -20.10
CA GLU A 347 -20.77 -6.97 -19.06
C GLU A 347 -21.59 -5.96 -18.25
N LEU A 348 -22.50 -5.23 -18.85
CA LEU A 348 -23.45 -4.37 -18.15
C LEU A 348 -24.28 -5.15 -17.12
N LEU A 349 -24.79 -6.34 -17.51
CA LEU A 349 -25.53 -7.21 -16.58
C LEU A 349 -24.63 -7.75 -15.47
N HIS A 350 -23.37 -8.05 -15.77
CA HIS A 350 -22.37 -8.44 -14.77
C HIS A 350 -22.15 -7.30 -13.76
N LEU A 351 -21.98 -6.06 -14.22
CA LEU A 351 -21.90 -4.86 -13.38
C LEU A 351 -23.16 -4.70 -12.51
N GLY A 352 -24.35 -4.90 -13.10
CA GLY A 352 -25.63 -4.83 -12.39
C GLY A 352 -25.73 -5.83 -11.24
N ASN A 353 -25.23 -7.06 -11.42
CA ASN A 353 -25.19 -8.06 -10.37
C ASN A 353 -24.27 -7.65 -9.19
N TYR A 354 -23.15 -6.94 -9.48
CA TYR A 354 -22.33 -6.36 -8.43
C TYR A 354 -23.05 -5.22 -7.71
N ALA A 355 -23.77 -4.34 -8.42
CA ALA A 355 -24.54 -3.27 -7.82
C ALA A 355 -25.64 -3.80 -6.89
N ALA A 356 -26.40 -4.83 -7.32
CA ALA A 356 -27.37 -5.51 -6.48
C ALA A 356 -26.75 -6.14 -5.23
N LYS A 357 -25.63 -6.84 -5.39
CA LYS A 357 -24.89 -7.44 -4.28
C LYS A 357 -24.36 -6.40 -3.29
N ALA A 358 -23.84 -5.27 -3.78
CA ALA A 358 -23.36 -4.18 -2.95
C ALA A 358 -24.50 -3.59 -2.10
N PHE A 359 -25.67 -3.41 -2.69
CA PHE A 359 -26.87 -2.94 -2.00
C PHE A 359 -27.30 -3.92 -0.90
N ASP A 360 -27.32 -5.23 -1.17
CA ASP A 360 -27.63 -6.26 -0.17
C ASP A 360 -26.60 -6.27 0.98
N LEU A 361 -25.32 -6.05 0.69
CA LEU A 361 -24.26 -5.97 1.71
C LEU A 361 -24.39 -4.71 2.59
N SER A 362 -24.78 -3.57 2.01
CA SER A 362 -24.96 -2.34 2.79
C SER A 362 -26.10 -2.48 3.81
N TYR A 363 -27.22 -3.09 3.42
CA TYR A 363 -28.31 -3.38 4.33
C TYR A 363 -27.88 -4.37 5.43
N LYS A 364 -27.20 -5.45 5.04
CA LYS A 364 -26.70 -6.43 6.01
C LYS A 364 -25.78 -5.80 7.04
N TYR A 365 -24.92 -4.85 6.62
CA TYR A 365 -24.04 -4.13 7.53
C TYR A 365 -24.83 -3.22 8.49
N ILE A 366 -25.90 -2.56 8.05
CA ILE A 366 -26.78 -1.76 8.92
C ILE A 366 -27.40 -2.62 10.05
N ILE A 367 -27.71 -3.89 9.77
CA ILE A 367 -28.36 -4.78 10.74
C ILE A 367 -27.34 -5.50 11.64
N ASP A 368 -26.28 -6.09 11.04
CA ASP A 368 -25.36 -6.99 11.74
C ASP A 368 -24.19 -6.25 12.41
N LEU A 369 -23.86 -5.04 11.93
CA LEU A 369 -22.68 -4.24 12.33
C LEU A 369 -21.35 -5.02 12.25
N ASP A 370 -21.27 -6.01 11.35
CA ASP A 370 -20.07 -6.84 11.14
C ASP A 370 -19.10 -6.15 10.18
N GLU A 371 -17.91 -5.74 10.68
CA GLU A 371 -16.85 -5.09 9.88
C GLU A 371 -16.44 -5.90 8.64
N LYS A 372 -16.55 -7.23 8.68
CA LYS A 372 -16.26 -8.06 7.49
C LYS A 372 -17.30 -7.87 6.38
N VAL A 373 -18.54 -7.60 6.75
CA VAL A 373 -19.60 -7.28 5.80
C VAL A 373 -19.33 -5.91 5.17
N ALA A 374 -18.92 -4.93 5.98
CA ALA A 374 -18.53 -3.60 5.48
C ALA A 374 -17.35 -3.70 4.51
N GLU A 375 -16.29 -4.44 4.87
CA GLU A 375 -15.12 -4.65 4.00
C GLU A 375 -15.51 -5.28 2.65
N LYS A 376 -16.42 -6.28 2.67
CA LYS A 376 -16.96 -6.86 1.44
C LYS A 376 -17.77 -5.86 0.62
N GLY A 377 -18.54 -4.99 1.28
CA GLY A 377 -19.30 -3.93 0.64
C GLY A 377 -18.39 -2.95 -0.11
N HIS A 378 -17.37 -2.42 0.55
CA HIS A 378 -16.38 -1.52 -0.06
C HIS A 378 -15.64 -2.16 -1.23
N LYS A 379 -15.21 -3.42 -1.09
CA LYS A 379 -14.57 -4.16 -2.20
C LYS A 379 -15.51 -4.38 -3.38
N THR A 380 -16.80 -4.57 -3.11
CA THR A 380 -17.79 -4.77 -4.18
C THR A 380 -18.04 -3.46 -4.93
N GLU A 381 -18.02 -2.33 -4.23
CA GLU A 381 -18.12 -1.00 -4.85
C GLU A 381 -16.87 -0.67 -5.69
N GLU A 382 -15.66 -0.97 -5.21
CA GLU A 382 -14.43 -0.84 -5.99
C GLU A 382 -14.46 -1.68 -7.28
N ALA A 383 -15.11 -2.87 -7.23
CA ALA A 383 -15.37 -3.69 -8.41
C ALA A 383 -16.29 -2.98 -9.41
N ILE A 384 -17.36 -2.37 -8.91
CA ILE A 384 -18.32 -1.62 -9.75
C ILE A 384 -17.58 -0.53 -10.51
N ASN A 385 -16.77 0.30 -9.83
CA ASN A 385 -16.00 1.37 -10.43
C ASN A 385 -15.02 0.86 -11.50
N THR A 386 -14.34 -0.24 -11.21
CA THR A 386 -13.37 -0.85 -12.14
C THR A 386 -14.06 -1.39 -13.40
N ILE A 387 -15.19 -2.08 -13.25
CA ILE A 387 -15.93 -2.65 -14.37
C ILE A 387 -16.54 -1.52 -15.22
N ASP A 388 -17.11 -0.47 -14.59
CA ASP A 388 -17.64 0.70 -15.30
C ASP A 388 -16.57 1.40 -16.14
N GLU A 389 -15.39 1.63 -15.56
CA GLU A 389 -14.27 2.26 -16.28
C GLU A 389 -13.84 1.43 -17.50
N GLN A 390 -13.75 0.11 -17.36
CA GLN A 390 -13.32 -0.78 -18.43
C GLN A 390 -14.40 -0.93 -19.51
N LEU A 391 -15.67 -1.04 -19.11
CA LEU A 391 -16.81 -1.07 -20.04
C LEU A 391 -16.90 0.25 -20.82
N THR A 392 -16.73 1.37 -20.13
CA THR A 392 -16.70 2.71 -20.76
C THR A 392 -15.58 2.82 -21.80
N ARG A 393 -14.35 2.38 -21.48
CA ARG A 393 -13.22 2.38 -22.43
C ARG A 393 -13.51 1.49 -23.65
N TYR A 394 -14.09 0.32 -23.41
CA TYR A 394 -14.47 -0.62 -24.47
C TYR A 394 -15.51 -0.02 -25.41
N LEU A 395 -16.55 0.62 -24.88
CA LEU A 395 -17.59 1.27 -25.67
C LEU A 395 -17.06 2.47 -26.45
N ILE A 396 -16.15 3.27 -25.86
CA ILE A 396 -15.48 4.36 -26.59
C ILE A 396 -14.66 3.82 -27.76
N ALA A 397 -13.91 2.73 -27.58
CA ALA A 397 -13.17 2.10 -28.66
C ALA A 397 -14.12 1.57 -29.75
N LEU A 398 -15.25 0.94 -29.36
CA LEU A 398 -16.26 0.43 -30.27
C LEU A 398 -16.99 1.54 -31.06
N SER A 399 -17.18 2.71 -30.45
CA SER A 399 -17.82 3.86 -31.12
C SER A 399 -17.02 4.42 -32.31
N SER A 400 -15.75 4.07 -32.41
CA SER A 400 -14.86 4.47 -33.52
C SER A 400 -15.03 3.57 -34.76
N GLU A 401 -15.75 2.46 -34.63
CA GLU A 401 -15.99 1.51 -35.72
C GLU A 401 -17.31 1.83 -36.49
N ALA A 402 -17.50 1.21 -37.63
CA ALA A 402 -18.68 1.42 -38.48
C ALA A 402 -19.91 0.72 -37.87
N LEU A 403 -20.65 1.41 -37.01
CA LEU A 403 -21.92 0.97 -36.44
C LEU A 403 -23.11 1.52 -37.24
N SER A 404 -24.18 0.74 -37.31
CA SER A 404 -25.48 1.25 -37.77
C SER A 404 -26.06 2.26 -36.76
N GLN A 405 -27.02 3.07 -37.18
CA GLN A 405 -27.67 4.04 -36.29
C GLN A 405 -28.26 3.33 -35.05
N LYS A 406 -28.92 2.19 -35.23
CA LYS A 406 -29.51 1.42 -34.13
C LYS A 406 -28.45 0.89 -33.17
N GLU A 407 -27.31 0.39 -33.67
CA GLU A 407 -26.20 -0.08 -32.82
C GLU A 407 -25.55 1.07 -32.05
N SER A 408 -25.45 2.26 -32.66
CA SER A 408 -24.94 3.46 -31.99
C SER A 408 -25.87 3.93 -30.83
N GLU A 409 -27.19 3.83 -31.03
CA GLU A 409 -28.19 4.09 -30.00
C GLU A 409 -28.07 3.09 -28.84
N VAL A 410 -27.96 1.79 -29.14
CA VAL A 410 -27.75 0.74 -28.13
C VAL A 410 -26.44 0.96 -27.37
N LEU A 411 -25.34 1.31 -28.06
CA LEU A 411 -24.05 1.63 -27.44
C LEU A 411 -24.19 2.77 -26.41
N THR A 412 -24.86 3.87 -26.81
CA THR A 412 -25.07 5.02 -25.93
C THR A 412 -25.90 4.63 -24.70
N ASN A 413 -26.93 3.81 -24.90
CA ASN A 413 -27.78 3.37 -23.79
C ASN A 413 -27.07 2.40 -22.83
N ILE A 414 -26.18 1.55 -23.33
CA ILE A 414 -25.31 0.72 -22.46
C ILE A 414 -24.38 1.63 -21.63
N LEU A 415 -23.80 2.67 -22.24
CA LEU A 415 -22.93 3.61 -21.55
C LEU A 415 -23.67 4.38 -20.43
N ASP A 416 -24.88 4.86 -20.72
CA ASP A 416 -25.70 5.55 -19.74
C ASP A 416 -26.18 4.61 -18.64
N SER A 417 -26.53 3.35 -18.97
CA SER A 417 -26.92 2.33 -18.00
C SER A 417 -25.78 1.92 -17.08
N SER A 418 -24.53 1.87 -17.60
CA SER A 418 -23.35 1.62 -16.81
C SER A 418 -23.18 2.66 -15.69
N ARG A 419 -23.37 3.93 -16.04
CA ARG A 419 -23.34 5.03 -15.05
C ARG A 419 -24.46 4.95 -14.01
N ASP A 420 -25.68 4.56 -14.41
CA ASP A 420 -26.76 4.34 -13.45
C ASP A 420 -26.40 3.24 -12.44
N LEU A 421 -25.75 2.16 -12.89
CA LEU A 421 -25.29 1.08 -12.02
C LEU A 421 -24.12 1.50 -11.10
N GLU A 422 -23.20 2.31 -11.60
CA GLU A 422 -22.14 2.92 -10.79
C GLU A 422 -22.74 3.83 -9.70
N ARG A 423 -23.78 4.62 -10.02
CA ARG A 423 -24.49 5.44 -9.03
C ARG A 423 -25.17 4.60 -7.95
N ILE A 424 -25.66 3.41 -8.25
CA ILE A 424 -26.15 2.48 -7.24
C ILE A 424 -24.97 2.09 -6.30
N GLY A 425 -23.79 1.85 -6.83
CA GLY A 425 -22.56 1.62 -6.08
C GLY A 425 -22.21 2.78 -5.15
N ASP A 426 -22.20 4.03 -5.67
CA ASP A 426 -21.95 5.24 -4.89
C ASP A 426 -22.90 5.37 -3.69
N HIS A 427 -24.21 5.13 -3.92
CA HIS A 427 -25.20 5.16 -2.85
C HIS A 427 -24.98 4.05 -1.82
N THR A 428 -24.47 2.90 -2.25
CA THR A 428 -24.11 1.79 -1.37
C THR A 428 -22.92 2.17 -0.48
N GLU A 429 -21.88 2.79 -1.05
CA GLU A 429 -20.74 3.26 -0.29
C GLU A 429 -21.14 4.33 0.73
N ALA A 430 -22.04 5.25 0.35
CA ALA A 430 -22.57 6.24 1.27
C ALA A 430 -23.31 5.59 2.46
N LEU A 431 -24.07 4.50 2.22
CA LEU A 431 -24.75 3.72 3.27
C LEU A 431 -23.76 3.03 4.20
N LEU A 432 -22.67 2.44 3.68
CA LEU A 432 -21.61 1.83 4.48
C LEU A 432 -20.95 2.87 5.39
N ASN A 433 -20.54 4.00 4.82
CA ASN A 433 -19.92 5.10 5.56
C ASN A 433 -20.85 5.70 6.63
N LEU A 434 -22.14 5.79 6.33
CA LEU A 434 -23.16 6.24 7.28
C LEU A 434 -23.30 5.26 8.45
N THR A 435 -23.26 3.96 8.18
CA THR A 435 -23.33 2.91 9.20
C THR A 435 -22.10 2.94 10.10
N ASP A 436 -20.89 3.12 9.55
CA ASP A 436 -19.67 3.34 10.31
C ASP A 436 -19.78 4.53 11.27
N TYR A 437 -20.37 5.64 10.78
CA TYR A 437 -20.61 6.81 11.60
C TYR A 437 -21.57 6.51 12.75
N LEU A 438 -22.69 5.81 12.50
CA LEU A 438 -23.66 5.42 13.51
C LEU A 438 -23.02 4.54 14.60
N GLN A 439 -22.22 3.55 14.20
CA GLN A 439 -21.51 2.65 15.10
C GLN A 439 -20.53 3.42 16.01
N ARG A 440 -19.69 4.30 15.42
CA ARG A 440 -18.73 5.13 16.19
C ARG A 440 -19.42 6.07 17.20
N LYS A 441 -20.65 6.48 16.91
CA LYS A 441 -21.44 7.38 17.78
C LYS A 441 -22.38 6.65 18.73
N ASN A 442 -22.39 5.30 18.71
CA ASN A 442 -23.32 4.46 19.46
C ASN A 442 -24.79 4.89 19.27
N VAL A 443 -25.19 5.15 18.02
CA VAL A 443 -26.54 5.53 17.65
C VAL A 443 -27.29 4.26 17.24
N GLU A 444 -28.35 3.92 18.00
CA GLU A 444 -29.19 2.75 17.74
C GLU A 444 -30.53 3.18 17.17
N PHE A 445 -31.07 2.36 16.27
CA PHE A 445 -32.42 2.49 15.76
C PHE A 445 -33.40 1.69 16.65
N SER A 446 -34.62 2.17 16.78
CA SER A 446 -35.68 1.39 17.43
C SER A 446 -36.13 0.20 16.57
N ASP A 447 -36.69 -0.85 17.21
CA ASP A 447 -37.20 -2.04 16.48
C ASP A 447 -38.24 -1.66 15.41
N ALA A 448 -39.02 -0.61 15.64
CA ALA A 448 -39.97 -0.09 14.66
C ALA A 448 -39.28 0.51 13.44
N ALA A 449 -38.17 1.26 13.65
CA ALA A 449 -37.39 1.85 12.57
C ALA A 449 -36.65 0.75 11.75
N LEU A 450 -36.10 -0.27 12.43
CA LEU A 450 -35.47 -1.39 11.75
C LEU A 450 -36.45 -2.17 10.86
N LYS A 451 -37.66 -2.43 11.32
CA LYS A 451 -38.70 -3.07 10.49
C LYS A 451 -39.14 -2.23 9.30
N GLU A 452 -39.19 -0.91 9.46
CA GLU A 452 -39.48 0.00 8.37
C GLU A 452 -38.36 0.04 7.35
N LEU A 453 -37.09 0.02 7.79
CA LEU A 453 -35.91 -0.08 6.89
C LEU A 453 -35.91 -1.41 6.14
N GLU A 454 -36.21 -2.52 6.80
CA GLU A 454 -36.29 -3.85 6.17
C GLU A 454 -37.33 -3.88 5.05
N GLU A 455 -38.51 -3.29 5.25
CA GLU A 455 -39.56 -3.26 4.23
C GLU A 455 -39.13 -2.47 2.99
N VAL A 456 -38.54 -1.28 3.15
CA VAL A 456 -38.06 -0.48 2.03
C VAL A 456 -36.89 -1.16 1.33
N TYR A 457 -35.95 -1.72 2.11
CA TYR A 457 -34.83 -2.49 1.54
C TYR A 457 -35.32 -3.63 0.67
N ARG A 458 -36.23 -4.47 1.17
CA ARG A 458 -36.75 -5.62 0.43
C ARG A 458 -37.40 -5.18 -0.89
N GLN A 459 -38.23 -4.15 -0.85
CA GLN A 459 -38.86 -3.64 -2.07
C GLN A 459 -37.86 -3.09 -3.07
N THR A 460 -36.81 -2.38 -2.61
CA THR A 460 -35.77 -1.82 -3.46
C THR A 460 -34.85 -2.92 -4.01
N SER A 461 -34.46 -3.92 -3.21
CA SER A 461 -33.65 -5.05 -3.66
C SER A 461 -34.36 -5.89 -4.73
N ASP A 462 -35.64 -6.21 -4.50
CA ASP A 462 -36.47 -6.92 -5.50
C ASP A 462 -36.64 -6.08 -6.77
N PHE A 463 -36.74 -4.76 -6.63
CA PHE A 463 -36.87 -3.84 -7.75
C PHE A 463 -35.60 -3.82 -8.64
N ILE A 464 -34.40 -3.77 -8.04
CA ILE A 464 -33.12 -3.84 -8.78
C ILE A 464 -33.04 -5.16 -9.56
N LYS A 465 -33.34 -6.29 -8.91
CA LYS A 465 -33.29 -7.61 -9.53
C LYS A 465 -34.24 -7.73 -10.73
N ASP A 466 -35.45 -7.22 -10.59
CA ASP A 466 -36.45 -7.23 -11.65
C ASP A 466 -36.09 -6.27 -12.81
N ALA A 467 -35.46 -5.12 -12.51
CA ALA A 467 -34.94 -4.23 -13.53
C ALA A 467 -33.83 -4.90 -14.35
N LEU A 468 -32.87 -5.57 -13.68
CA LEU A 468 -31.81 -6.31 -14.37
C LEU A 468 -32.35 -7.47 -15.19
N ASP A 469 -33.31 -8.24 -14.67
CA ASP A 469 -33.95 -9.35 -15.39
C ASP A 469 -34.70 -8.84 -16.62
N SER A 470 -35.35 -7.68 -16.54
CA SER A 470 -36.00 -7.07 -17.71
C SER A 470 -35.00 -6.69 -18.80
N VAL A 471 -33.79 -6.22 -18.45
CA VAL A 471 -32.70 -5.92 -19.39
C VAL A 471 -32.15 -7.20 -20.01
N GLU A 472 -31.92 -8.25 -19.18
CA GLU A 472 -31.36 -9.53 -19.63
C GLU A 472 -32.27 -10.21 -20.65
N ASN A 473 -33.57 -10.29 -20.35
CA ASN A 473 -34.56 -10.99 -21.17
C ASN A 473 -35.25 -10.09 -22.19
N ASN A 474 -34.92 -8.80 -22.21
CA ASN A 474 -35.60 -7.79 -23.05
C ASN A 474 -37.14 -7.80 -22.86
N ASP A 475 -37.56 -7.95 -21.57
CA ASP A 475 -38.96 -8.11 -21.18
C ASP A 475 -39.65 -6.75 -20.97
N ILE A 476 -40.31 -6.26 -22.05
CA ILE A 476 -40.99 -4.96 -22.06
C ILE A 476 -42.18 -4.92 -21.08
N GLU A 477 -42.92 -6.00 -20.93
CA GLU A 477 -44.07 -6.07 -20.02
C GLU A 477 -43.62 -5.97 -18.56
N LYS A 478 -42.56 -6.71 -18.20
CA LYS A 478 -41.92 -6.62 -16.87
C LYS A 478 -41.38 -5.23 -16.61
N ALA A 479 -40.65 -4.65 -17.54
CA ALA A 479 -40.12 -3.30 -17.43
C ALA A 479 -41.21 -2.25 -17.18
N ARG A 480 -42.34 -2.33 -17.91
CA ARG A 480 -43.49 -1.45 -17.69
C ARG A 480 -44.14 -1.61 -16.33
N SER A 481 -44.22 -2.83 -15.81
CA SER A 481 -44.76 -3.09 -14.46
C SER A 481 -43.97 -2.44 -13.34
N LEU A 482 -42.68 -2.15 -13.58
CA LEU A 482 -41.80 -1.50 -12.60
C LEU A 482 -42.17 -0.03 -12.35
N VAL A 483 -42.84 0.65 -13.28
CA VAL A 483 -43.28 2.05 -13.11
C VAL A 483 -44.18 2.20 -11.88
N GLU A 484 -45.20 1.35 -11.75
CA GLU A 484 -46.12 1.39 -10.59
C GLU A 484 -45.42 1.05 -9.28
N ARG A 485 -44.47 0.09 -9.33
CA ARG A 485 -43.68 -0.30 -8.16
C ARG A 485 -42.71 0.82 -7.71
N HIS A 486 -42.10 1.53 -8.64
CA HIS A 486 -41.27 2.68 -8.35
C HIS A 486 -42.07 3.81 -7.68
N GLU A 487 -43.29 4.12 -8.18
CA GLU A 487 -44.19 5.07 -7.52
C GLU A 487 -44.57 4.63 -6.10
N ALA A 488 -44.76 3.32 -5.89
CA ALA A 488 -45.04 2.77 -4.56
C ALA A 488 -43.86 2.97 -3.60
N ILE A 489 -42.62 2.70 -4.03
CA ILE A 489 -41.38 2.94 -3.22
C ILE A 489 -41.31 4.43 -2.83
N ASN A 490 -41.50 5.32 -3.78
CA ASN A 490 -41.49 6.77 -3.56
C ASN A 490 -42.60 7.23 -2.57
N LYS A 491 -43.74 6.56 -2.60
CA LYS A 491 -44.83 6.84 -1.68
C LYS A 491 -44.49 6.36 -0.26
N ILE A 492 -43.92 5.19 -0.13
CA ILE A 492 -43.48 4.63 1.16
C ILE A 492 -42.44 5.56 1.79
N GLU A 493 -41.42 6.01 1.06
CA GLU A 493 -40.42 6.98 1.55
C GLU A 493 -41.10 8.21 2.17
N ARG A 494 -42.03 8.83 1.46
CA ARG A 494 -42.77 10.02 1.94
C ARG A 494 -43.54 9.75 3.23
N VAL A 495 -44.16 8.57 3.32
CA VAL A 495 -44.91 8.16 4.52
C VAL A 495 -43.97 7.96 5.70
N LEU A 496 -42.88 7.22 5.51
CA LEU A 496 -41.91 6.93 6.55
C LEU A 496 -41.21 8.20 7.05
N ARG A 497 -40.83 9.11 6.14
CA ARG A 497 -40.27 10.42 6.48
C ARG A 497 -41.22 11.19 7.39
N LYS A 498 -42.53 11.27 7.07
CA LYS A 498 -43.53 11.95 7.89
C LYS A 498 -43.72 11.26 9.25
N THR A 499 -43.77 9.95 9.26
CA THR A 499 -43.95 9.15 10.50
C THR A 499 -42.75 9.34 11.42
N HIS A 500 -41.55 9.32 10.84
CA HIS A 500 -40.34 9.48 11.62
C HIS A 500 -40.19 10.90 12.22
N ILE A 501 -40.51 11.95 11.44
CA ILE A 501 -40.57 13.33 11.95
C ILE A 501 -41.56 13.45 13.13
N LYS A 502 -42.69 12.76 13.09
CA LYS A 502 -43.64 12.73 14.22
C LYS A 502 -43.03 12.07 15.47
N ARG A 503 -42.31 10.96 15.31
CA ARG A 503 -41.58 10.29 16.41
C ARG A 503 -40.49 11.18 17.00
N LEU A 504 -39.75 11.87 16.15
CA LEU A 504 -38.74 12.83 16.58
C LEU A 504 -39.34 13.95 17.44
N ASN A 505 -40.46 14.55 16.99
CA ASN A 505 -41.15 15.63 17.71
C ASN A 505 -41.77 15.18 19.05
N LYS A 506 -42.04 13.88 19.20
CA LYS A 506 -42.52 13.30 20.45
C LYS A 506 -41.41 12.87 21.40
N GLY A 507 -40.15 12.97 20.98
CA GLY A 507 -39.01 12.49 21.76
C GLY A 507 -38.87 10.96 21.81
N GLU A 508 -39.54 10.23 20.90
CA GLU A 508 -39.50 8.76 20.81
C GLU A 508 -38.20 8.24 20.16
N CYS A 509 -37.40 9.10 19.59
CA CYS A 509 -36.06 8.79 19.02
C CYS A 509 -35.12 9.97 19.21
N SER A 510 -33.79 9.69 19.21
CA SER A 510 -32.76 10.73 19.22
C SER A 510 -32.74 11.50 17.90
N THR A 511 -32.42 12.78 17.96
CA THR A 511 -32.28 13.62 16.74
C THR A 511 -31.31 13.00 15.75
N GLN A 512 -30.23 12.39 16.24
CA GLN A 512 -29.18 11.78 15.44
C GLN A 512 -29.67 10.53 14.73
N ALA A 513 -30.39 9.64 15.43
CA ALA A 513 -31.06 8.49 14.81
C ALA A 513 -32.09 8.93 13.77
N GLY A 514 -32.83 10.02 14.05
CA GLY A 514 -33.84 10.56 13.16
C GLY A 514 -33.29 11.05 11.83
N VAL A 515 -32.24 11.84 11.84
CA VAL A 515 -31.61 12.35 10.62
C VAL A 515 -31.04 11.20 9.79
N ASN A 516 -30.28 10.30 10.40
CA ASN A 516 -29.65 9.19 9.69
C ASN A 516 -30.67 8.19 9.11
N PHE A 517 -31.80 7.96 9.79
CA PHE A 517 -32.90 7.15 9.24
C PHE A 517 -33.43 7.76 7.93
N ILE A 518 -33.65 9.08 7.91
CA ILE A 518 -34.13 9.79 6.72
C ILE A 518 -33.09 9.71 5.58
N ASP A 519 -31.80 9.80 5.89
CA ASP A 519 -30.74 9.68 4.91
C ASP A 519 -30.69 8.27 4.29
N ILE A 520 -30.80 7.20 5.12
CA ILE A 520 -30.84 5.82 4.63
C ILE A 520 -32.02 5.62 3.66
N ILE A 521 -33.26 5.99 4.04
CA ILE A 521 -34.41 5.79 3.16
C ILE A 521 -34.31 6.63 1.87
N SER A 522 -33.64 7.80 1.94
CA SER A 522 -33.37 8.62 0.77
C SER A 522 -32.40 7.92 -0.19
N HIS A 523 -31.32 7.30 0.32
CA HIS A 523 -30.41 6.51 -0.51
C HIS A 523 -31.13 5.31 -1.16
N TYR A 524 -32.00 4.60 -0.43
CA TYR A 524 -32.78 3.49 -1.01
C TYR A 524 -33.67 3.95 -2.16
N THR A 525 -34.34 5.12 -2.01
CA THR A 525 -35.14 5.69 -3.09
C THR A 525 -34.28 6.07 -4.30
N ARG A 526 -33.09 6.68 -4.09
CA ARG A 526 -32.17 7.01 -5.19
C ARG A 526 -31.68 5.77 -5.93
N VAL A 527 -31.41 4.68 -5.22
CA VAL A 527 -31.09 3.39 -5.82
C VAL A 527 -32.24 2.90 -6.72
N SER A 528 -33.50 3.03 -6.27
CA SER A 528 -34.66 2.68 -7.12
C SER A 528 -34.82 3.62 -8.33
N ASP A 529 -34.49 4.91 -8.20
CA ASP A 529 -34.49 5.86 -9.32
C ASP A 529 -33.53 5.40 -10.44
N HIS A 530 -32.29 5.04 -10.08
CA HIS A 530 -31.30 4.56 -11.03
C HIS A 530 -31.66 3.20 -11.64
N ALA A 531 -32.24 2.29 -10.87
CA ALA A 531 -32.72 1.01 -11.40
C ALA A 531 -33.92 1.22 -12.34
N MET A 532 -34.77 2.24 -12.11
CA MET A 532 -35.87 2.59 -13.02
C MET A 532 -35.35 3.08 -14.37
N ASN A 533 -34.26 3.86 -14.40
CA ASN A 533 -33.65 4.31 -15.65
C ASN A 533 -33.25 3.15 -16.57
N LEU A 534 -32.80 2.01 -16.01
CA LEU A 534 -32.50 0.80 -16.79
C LEU A 534 -33.79 0.22 -17.43
N ALA A 535 -34.84 0.09 -16.62
CA ALA A 535 -36.11 -0.45 -17.10
C ALA A 535 -36.75 0.44 -18.17
N GLU A 536 -36.63 1.77 -18.05
CA GLU A 536 -37.13 2.71 -19.05
C GLU A 536 -36.52 2.50 -20.44
N LYS A 537 -35.21 2.18 -20.49
CA LYS A 537 -34.53 1.88 -21.75
C LYS A 537 -35.03 0.59 -22.41
N VAL A 538 -35.48 -0.39 -21.62
CA VAL A 538 -36.05 -1.64 -22.15
C VAL A 538 -37.41 -1.40 -22.78
N PHE A 539 -38.36 -0.73 -22.13
CA PHE A 539 -39.67 -0.51 -22.73
C PHE A 539 -39.70 0.60 -23.80
N ALA A 540 -38.65 1.39 -23.88
CA ALA A 540 -38.39 2.28 -25.02
C ALA A 540 -37.74 1.55 -26.21
N GLU A 541 -37.47 0.24 -26.10
CA GLU A 541 -36.80 -0.58 -27.14
C GLU A 541 -35.39 -0.07 -27.51
N GLN A 542 -34.67 0.49 -26.55
CA GLN A 542 -33.40 1.17 -26.76
C GLN A 542 -32.16 0.38 -26.30
N ILE A 543 -32.32 -0.79 -25.63
CA ILE A 543 -31.19 -1.55 -25.09
C ILE A 543 -31.28 -3.06 -25.37
#